data_98a27709b61c633aea4a6330c3815332
#
_entry.id   98a27709b61c633aea4a6330c3815332
#
_cell.length_a   1.000
_cell.length_b   1.000
_cell.length_c   1.000
_cell.angle_alpha   90.00
_cell.angle_beta   90.00
_cell.angle_gamma   90.00
#
_symmetry.space_group_name_H-M   'P 1'
#
loop_
_entity.id
_entity.type
_entity.pdbx_description
1 polymer ?
#
loop_
_entity_poly.entity_id
_entity_poly.type
_entity_poly.pdbx_seq_one_letter_code
_entity_poly.pdbx_strand_id
1 'polypeptide(L)'
;MHISNGLHGGRTVVGMHNGARVVNIGAHGGYVQRPYRNFGGHAYYSRTYFSHGHYYAGVYRGYNWHGHMYYGFHPGFWYHPGFYGWGYHPWGVHLAWGVGLWGWGGAPWYGFYGGWFAPYPYYAGPAFWLTDYLIAAELQSAYEARQEAAADAAASNGDDGGYPPSSASGSATVGLTPEVKQAIADEVSAQLAAQQAQANQDSGSGGQASAPASSAPSAAPAADEVPPALDPARRTFVVDNNLTVVANGQECGLTGGDVLTRLTDTPDADDTVSASVSASKKSDCAAGQTVAVKVDDLQEMQNHFAEQLNNGLGELAKKQGTDGMPKAPDTTTTASDVPPPPPDTTAEKTLQDQQQAADQAEAQAKQQAAGSGGQ
;
A
#
# COMPACT_ATOMS: atom_id res chain seq x y z
N MET A 1 -20.23 -10.08 4.88
CA MET A 1 -19.40 -9.09 5.56
C MET A 1 -18.41 -9.87 6.42
N HIS A 2 -17.12 -9.53 6.31
CA HIS A 2 -16.05 -10.09 7.12
C HIS A 2 -15.45 -8.97 7.96
N ILE A 3 -15.29 -9.19 9.27
CA ILE A 3 -14.70 -8.23 10.19
C ILE A 3 -13.45 -8.89 10.78
N SER A 4 -12.32 -8.20 10.68
CA SER A 4 -11.05 -8.62 11.25
C SER A 4 -10.56 -7.53 12.20
N ASN A 5 -10.22 -7.89 13.42
CA ASN A 5 -9.67 -7.00 14.43
C ASN A 5 -8.19 -7.35 14.63
N GLY A 6 -7.31 -6.41 14.30
CA GLY A 6 -5.87 -6.59 14.47
C GLY A 6 -5.43 -6.39 15.92
N LEU A 7 -4.32 -7.05 16.31
CA LEU A 7 -3.74 -6.99 17.67
C LEU A 7 -3.36 -5.57 18.11
N HIS A 8 -3.11 -4.66 17.18
CA HIS A 8 -2.71 -3.27 17.46
C HIS A 8 -3.80 -2.24 17.17
N GLY A 9 -5.08 -2.66 17.23
CA GLY A 9 -6.21 -1.76 17.07
C GLY A 9 -6.61 -1.48 15.61
N GLY A 10 -6.00 -2.16 14.64
CA GLY A 10 -6.47 -2.12 13.26
C GLY A 10 -7.76 -2.93 13.12
N ARG A 11 -8.82 -2.32 12.62
CA ARG A 11 -10.07 -3.00 12.27
C ARG A 11 -10.26 -2.93 10.77
N THR A 12 -10.41 -4.07 10.12
CA THR A 12 -10.72 -4.15 8.69
C THR A 12 -12.09 -4.79 8.51
N VAL A 13 -12.95 -4.12 7.74
CA VAL A 13 -14.28 -4.62 7.39
C VAL A 13 -14.38 -4.74 5.87
N VAL A 14 -14.57 -5.95 5.38
CA VAL A 14 -14.75 -6.23 3.96
C VAL A 14 -16.18 -6.70 3.70
N GLY A 15 -16.86 -6.10 2.74
CA GLY A 15 -18.21 -6.49 2.37
C GLY A 15 -18.59 -6.13 0.94
N MET A 16 -19.77 -6.60 0.55
CA MET A 16 -20.38 -6.22 -0.73
C MET A 16 -21.58 -5.31 -0.45
N HIS A 17 -21.65 -4.18 -1.13
CA HIS A 17 -22.77 -3.27 -1.06
C HIS A 17 -23.17 -2.79 -2.47
N ASN A 18 -24.39 -3.11 -2.89
CA ASN A 18 -24.92 -2.74 -4.22
C ASN A 18 -23.95 -3.09 -5.39
N GLY A 19 -23.36 -4.30 -5.35
CA GLY A 19 -22.44 -4.78 -6.37
C GLY A 19 -21.01 -4.19 -6.30
N ALA A 20 -20.72 -3.35 -5.28
CA ALA A 20 -19.39 -2.86 -5.00
C ALA A 20 -18.74 -3.68 -3.88
N ARG A 21 -17.42 -3.94 -3.98
CA ARG A 21 -16.60 -4.37 -2.86
C ARG A 21 -16.26 -3.15 -2.02
N VAL A 22 -16.57 -3.19 -0.76
CA VAL A 22 -16.30 -2.09 0.18
C VAL A 22 -15.34 -2.59 1.23
N VAL A 23 -14.26 -1.88 1.41
CA VAL A 23 -13.20 -2.20 2.38
C VAL A 23 -12.99 -0.99 3.27
N ASN A 24 -13.26 -1.13 4.56
CA ASN A 24 -12.89 -0.15 5.59
C ASN A 24 -11.62 -0.61 6.29
N ILE A 25 -10.66 0.28 6.43
CA ILE A 25 -9.38 0.03 7.08
C ILE A 25 -9.25 1.06 8.21
N GLY A 26 -9.45 0.61 9.46
CA GLY A 26 -9.46 1.51 10.61
C GLY A 26 -10.65 2.48 10.63
N ALA A 27 -10.55 3.57 11.40
CA ALA A 27 -11.63 4.52 11.60
C ALA A 27 -11.82 5.50 10.42
N HIS A 28 -10.78 5.77 9.64
CA HIS A 28 -10.75 6.88 8.68
C HIS A 28 -10.23 6.50 7.29
N GLY A 29 -10.01 5.23 7.02
CA GLY A 29 -9.52 4.76 5.73
C GLY A 29 -10.44 3.73 5.09
N GLY A 30 -10.34 3.60 3.77
CA GLY A 30 -11.04 2.57 3.04
C GLY A 30 -11.30 2.93 1.59
N TYR A 31 -11.87 1.99 0.88
CA TYR A 31 -12.23 2.20 -0.51
C TYR A 31 -13.51 1.48 -0.91
N VAL A 32 -14.16 2.03 -1.94
CA VAL A 32 -15.25 1.40 -2.68
C VAL A 32 -14.74 0.98 -4.04
N GLN A 33 -14.77 -0.33 -4.33
CA GLN A 33 -14.32 -0.89 -5.60
C GLN A 33 -15.50 -1.36 -6.43
N ARG A 34 -15.52 -0.96 -7.72
CA ARG A 34 -16.56 -1.34 -8.67
C ARG A 34 -15.96 -1.91 -9.95
N PRO A 35 -16.65 -2.84 -10.66
CA PRO A 35 -16.30 -3.16 -12.03
C PRO A 35 -16.29 -1.88 -12.88
N TYR A 36 -15.25 -1.72 -13.72
CA TYR A 36 -15.08 -0.50 -14.50
C TYR A 36 -15.19 -0.77 -16.00
N ARG A 37 -14.27 -1.54 -16.55
CA ARG A 37 -14.27 -1.87 -17.99
C ARG A 37 -13.45 -3.12 -18.28
N ASN A 38 -13.69 -3.72 -19.46
CA ASN A 38 -12.80 -4.73 -20.02
C ASN A 38 -11.93 -4.08 -21.10
N PHE A 39 -10.65 -4.38 -21.11
CA PHE A 39 -9.71 -3.93 -22.12
C PHE A 39 -8.59 -4.95 -22.31
N GLY A 40 -8.17 -5.21 -23.56
CA GLY A 40 -7.08 -6.15 -23.87
C GLY A 40 -7.32 -7.58 -23.35
N GLY A 41 -8.57 -8.01 -23.16
CA GLY A 41 -8.90 -9.33 -22.59
C GLY A 41 -8.89 -9.39 -21.06
N HIS A 42 -8.64 -8.28 -20.37
CA HIS A 42 -8.58 -8.20 -18.91
C HIS A 42 -9.71 -7.35 -18.34
N ALA A 43 -10.16 -7.71 -17.14
CA ALA A 43 -11.14 -6.93 -16.39
C ALA A 43 -10.43 -5.87 -15.53
N TYR A 44 -10.94 -4.65 -15.57
CA TYR A 44 -10.45 -3.54 -14.76
C TYR A 44 -11.52 -3.05 -13.81
N TYR A 45 -11.09 -2.62 -12.64
CA TYR A 45 -11.91 -2.15 -11.55
C TYR A 45 -11.49 -0.74 -11.16
N SER A 46 -12.44 0.10 -10.79
CA SER A 46 -12.14 1.39 -10.18
C SER A 46 -12.20 1.24 -8.66
N ARG A 47 -11.24 1.83 -7.96
CA ARG A 47 -11.32 2.06 -6.52
C ARG A 47 -11.44 3.55 -6.26
N THR A 48 -12.38 3.92 -5.42
CA THR A 48 -12.46 5.28 -4.88
C THR A 48 -12.13 5.22 -3.41
N TYR A 49 -11.06 5.88 -3.04
CA TYR A 49 -10.66 6.12 -1.66
C TYR A 49 -11.28 7.43 -1.18
N PHE A 50 -11.66 7.46 0.09
CA PHE A 50 -12.02 8.68 0.77
C PHE A 50 -11.13 8.83 2.00
N SER A 51 -10.40 9.94 2.06
CA SER A 51 -9.49 10.24 3.16
C SER A 51 -9.37 11.74 3.34
N HIS A 52 -9.42 12.22 4.58
CA HIS A 52 -9.28 13.64 4.94
C HIS A 52 -10.18 14.60 4.13
N GLY A 53 -11.42 14.17 3.82
CA GLY A 53 -12.38 14.97 3.05
C GLY A 53 -12.14 14.99 1.54
N HIS A 54 -11.24 14.19 1.02
CA HIS A 54 -10.92 14.12 -0.40
C HIS A 54 -11.16 12.73 -1.00
N TYR A 55 -11.59 12.70 -2.25
CA TYR A 55 -11.76 11.48 -3.03
C TYR A 55 -10.57 11.26 -3.96
N TYR A 56 -10.06 10.06 -3.97
CA TYR A 56 -9.01 9.63 -4.90
C TYR A 56 -9.51 8.41 -5.68
N ALA A 57 -9.31 8.41 -6.99
CA ALA A 57 -9.67 7.28 -7.83
C ALA A 57 -8.42 6.60 -8.41
N GLY A 58 -8.38 5.27 -8.31
CA GLY A 58 -7.38 4.42 -8.94
C GLY A 58 -8.02 3.36 -9.83
N VAL A 59 -7.24 2.78 -10.71
CA VAL A 59 -7.62 1.63 -11.54
C VAL A 59 -6.82 0.42 -11.13
N TYR A 60 -7.47 -0.74 -11.13
CA TYR A 60 -6.89 -2.01 -10.75
C TYR A 60 -7.25 -3.06 -11.78
N ARG A 61 -6.26 -3.80 -12.26
CA ARG A 61 -6.46 -4.96 -13.12
C ARG A 61 -6.81 -6.18 -12.28
N GLY A 62 -7.81 -6.94 -12.70
CA GLY A 62 -8.17 -8.23 -12.09
C GLY A 62 -7.25 -9.34 -12.57
N TYR A 63 -6.80 -10.17 -11.64
CA TYR A 63 -6.02 -11.39 -11.85
C TYR A 63 -6.79 -12.55 -11.24
N ASN A 64 -7.20 -13.52 -12.05
CA ASN A 64 -7.82 -14.74 -11.54
C ASN A 64 -6.71 -15.76 -11.31
N TRP A 65 -6.54 -16.18 -10.08
CA TRP A 65 -5.55 -17.18 -9.71
C TRP A 65 -6.21 -18.23 -8.84
N HIS A 66 -6.21 -19.48 -9.32
CA HIS A 66 -6.86 -20.63 -8.65
C HIS A 66 -8.30 -20.37 -8.22
N GLY A 67 -9.05 -19.58 -9.02
CA GLY A 67 -10.44 -19.25 -8.73
C GLY A 67 -10.64 -18.10 -7.75
N HIS A 68 -9.55 -17.50 -7.22
CA HIS A 68 -9.57 -16.27 -6.44
C HIS A 68 -9.24 -15.05 -7.30
N MET A 69 -9.89 -13.90 -7.05
CA MET A 69 -9.69 -12.67 -7.81
C MET A 69 -8.83 -11.70 -7.00
N TYR A 70 -7.62 -11.46 -7.49
CA TYR A 70 -6.71 -10.44 -6.98
C TYR A 70 -6.78 -9.18 -7.85
N TYR A 71 -6.39 -8.05 -7.28
CA TYR A 71 -6.49 -6.75 -7.95
C TYR A 71 -5.13 -6.05 -7.87
N GLY A 72 -4.50 -5.83 -9.02
CA GLY A 72 -3.20 -5.15 -9.12
C GLY A 72 -3.36 -3.71 -9.59
N PHE A 73 -2.69 -2.77 -8.95
CA PHE A 73 -2.70 -1.35 -9.34
C PHE A 73 -2.28 -1.17 -10.80
N HIS A 74 -3.01 -0.32 -11.50
CA HIS A 74 -2.75 0.05 -12.89
C HIS A 74 -2.61 1.57 -12.99
N PRO A 75 -1.45 2.11 -13.43
CA PRO A 75 -1.25 3.55 -13.53
C PRO A 75 -2.22 4.21 -14.52
N GLY A 76 -2.70 5.40 -14.17
CA GLY A 76 -3.58 6.18 -15.04
C GLY A 76 -2.86 6.86 -16.21
N PHE A 77 -1.54 6.91 -16.17
CA PHE A 77 -0.65 7.45 -17.21
C PHE A 77 0.72 6.79 -17.12
N TRP A 78 1.48 6.89 -18.20
CA TRP A 78 2.87 6.45 -18.29
C TRP A 78 3.76 7.67 -18.52
N TYR A 79 4.92 7.70 -17.86
CA TYR A 79 6.00 8.60 -18.23
C TYR A 79 6.66 8.12 -19.51
N HIS A 80 7.39 9.03 -20.18
CA HIS A 80 8.26 8.64 -21.29
C HIS A 80 9.22 7.52 -20.85
N PRO A 81 9.43 6.45 -21.67
CA PRO A 81 10.29 5.32 -21.28
C PRO A 81 11.69 5.72 -20.82
N GLY A 82 12.23 6.81 -21.37
CA GLY A 82 13.52 7.37 -20.94
C GLY A 82 13.53 7.88 -19.50
N PHE A 83 12.39 8.35 -18.97
CA PHE A 83 12.27 8.77 -17.58
C PHE A 83 12.35 7.58 -16.62
N TYR A 84 11.67 6.49 -16.92
CA TYR A 84 11.80 5.26 -16.14
C TYR A 84 13.24 4.73 -16.18
N GLY A 85 13.86 4.68 -17.37
CA GLY A 85 15.26 4.27 -17.51
C GLY A 85 16.21 5.13 -16.67
N TRP A 86 16.02 6.45 -16.69
CA TRP A 86 16.75 7.35 -15.81
C TRP A 86 16.43 7.08 -14.32
N GLY A 87 15.21 6.66 -14.00
CA GLY A 87 14.71 6.37 -12.65
C GLY A 87 15.43 5.23 -11.94
N TYR A 88 15.94 4.22 -12.66
CA TYR A 88 16.65 3.10 -12.05
C TYR A 88 18.14 3.02 -12.42
N HIS A 89 18.65 3.94 -13.27
CA HIS A 89 20.08 4.03 -13.54
C HIS A 89 20.80 5.00 -12.60
N PRO A 90 22.05 4.73 -12.24
CA PRO A 90 22.87 5.65 -11.46
C PRO A 90 23.03 7.02 -12.13
N TRP A 91 23.08 8.08 -11.33
CA TRP A 91 23.28 9.43 -11.85
C TRP A 91 24.71 9.75 -12.30
N GLY A 92 25.68 8.91 -11.96
CA GLY A 92 27.10 9.20 -12.16
C GLY A 92 27.67 10.24 -11.19
N VAL A 93 26.85 10.77 -10.31
CA VAL A 93 27.21 11.69 -9.23
C VAL A 93 26.53 11.25 -7.95
N HIS A 94 27.09 11.60 -6.80
CA HIS A 94 26.46 11.37 -5.50
C HIS A 94 25.78 12.68 -5.05
N LEU A 95 24.44 12.67 -5.09
CA LEU A 95 23.64 13.79 -4.65
C LEU A 95 23.54 13.81 -3.12
N ALA A 96 24.00 14.88 -2.48
CA ALA A 96 23.74 15.14 -1.07
C ALA A 96 22.33 15.75 -0.93
N TRP A 97 21.41 15.02 -0.29
CA TRP A 97 20.04 15.47 -0.09
C TRP A 97 19.64 15.18 1.35
N GLY A 98 19.99 16.06 2.25
CA GLY A 98 19.78 15.87 3.67
C GLY A 98 18.34 16.13 4.12
N VAL A 99 18.07 15.85 5.39
CA VAL A 99 16.76 16.01 6.06
C VAL A 99 16.14 17.41 5.83
N GLY A 100 16.96 18.45 5.69
CA GLY A 100 16.50 19.81 5.40
C GLY A 100 15.87 19.95 4.01
N LEU A 101 16.45 19.33 2.96
CA LEU A 101 15.90 19.35 1.61
C LEU A 101 14.64 18.47 1.48
N TRP A 102 14.53 17.43 2.33
CA TRP A 102 13.31 16.67 2.48
C TRP A 102 12.20 17.44 3.22
N GLY A 103 12.52 18.48 3.99
CA GLY A 103 11.59 19.20 4.85
C GLY A 103 11.20 18.42 6.13
N TRP A 104 11.90 17.33 6.48
CA TRP A 104 11.52 16.47 7.61
C TRP A 104 12.05 16.96 8.96
N GLY A 105 13.02 17.89 8.99
CA GLY A 105 13.71 18.31 10.22
C GLY A 105 12.80 18.86 11.34
N GLY A 106 11.61 19.34 11.00
CA GLY A 106 10.60 19.81 11.98
C GLY A 106 9.31 18.99 11.97
N ALA A 107 9.24 17.91 11.18
CA ALA A 107 8.04 17.12 11.07
C ALA A 107 7.86 16.19 12.31
N PRO A 108 6.68 16.19 12.97
CA PRO A 108 6.46 15.37 14.17
C PRO A 108 6.70 13.88 13.94
N TRP A 109 6.29 13.34 12.80
CA TRP A 109 6.50 11.94 12.44
C TRP A 109 8.00 11.58 12.38
N TYR A 110 8.84 12.48 11.86
CA TYR A 110 10.28 12.24 11.80
C TYR A 110 10.93 12.33 13.17
N GLY A 111 10.45 13.23 14.03
CA GLY A 111 10.85 13.28 15.44
C GLY A 111 10.54 11.96 16.17
N PHE A 112 9.43 11.30 15.79
CA PHE A 112 9.00 10.02 16.37
C PHE A 112 9.79 8.82 15.82
N TYR A 113 9.99 8.73 14.50
CA TYR A 113 10.61 7.59 13.81
C TYR A 113 12.07 7.82 13.43
N GLY A 114 12.68 8.99 13.67
CA GLY A 114 14.05 9.31 13.26
C GLY A 114 15.12 8.43 13.91
N GLY A 115 14.81 7.74 15.03
CA GLY A 115 15.68 6.72 15.63
C GLY A 115 15.63 5.37 14.90
N TRP A 116 14.57 5.12 14.12
CA TRP A 116 14.39 3.89 13.34
C TRP A 116 14.75 4.07 11.88
N PHE A 117 14.45 5.25 11.31
CA PHE A 117 14.70 5.57 9.90
C PHE A 117 15.56 6.82 9.76
N ALA A 118 16.64 6.71 8.97
CA ALA A 118 17.44 7.83 8.50
C ALA A 118 17.56 7.78 6.98
N PRO A 119 17.45 8.93 6.26
CA PRO A 119 17.67 8.96 4.83
C PRO A 119 19.11 8.58 4.47
N TYR A 120 19.33 8.16 3.21
CA TYR A 120 20.68 7.99 2.72
C TYR A 120 21.47 9.31 2.83
N PRO A 121 22.73 9.27 3.25
CA PRO A 121 23.56 10.49 3.30
C PRO A 121 23.85 11.05 1.91
N TYR A 122 23.87 10.17 0.91
CA TYR A 122 24.07 10.46 -0.51
C TYR A 122 23.24 9.54 -1.37
N TYR A 123 22.70 10.07 -2.46
CA TYR A 123 21.93 9.31 -3.44
C TYR A 123 22.76 9.10 -4.69
N ALA A 124 23.02 7.86 -5.04
CA ALA A 124 23.72 7.47 -6.26
C ALA A 124 22.79 7.43 -7.50
N GLY A 125 21.49 7.45 -7.27
CA GLY A 125 20.48 7.40 -8.32
C GLY A 125 19.07 7.62 -7.79
N PRO A 126 18.09 7.78 -8.68
CA PRO A 126 16.70 8.04 -8.33
C PRO A 126 16.05 6.94 -7.48
N ALA A 127 16.38 5.66 -7.73
CA ALA A 127 15.81 4.55 -6.98
C ALA A 127 16.08 4.67 -5.47
N PHE A 128 17.27 5.12 -5.06
CA PHE A 128 17.59 5.36 -3.65
C PHE A 128 16.80 6.55 -3.08
N TRP A 129 16.63 7.60 -3.88
CA TRP A 129 15.83 8.76 -3.49
C TRP A 129 14.34 8.36 -3.32
N LEU A 130 13.80 7.60 -4.29
CA LEU A 130 12.46 7.06 -4.23
C LEU A 130 12.27 6.09 -3.06
N THR A 131 13.27 5.30 -2.71
CA THR A 131 13.25 4.43 -1.52
C THR A 131 13.01 5.24 -0.25
N ASP A 132 13.77 6.30 -0.04
CA ASP A 132 13.59 7.14 1.15
C ASP A 132 12.25 7.90 1.10
N TYR A 133 11.80 8.31 -0.08
CA TYR A 133 10.46 8.90 -0.27
C TYR A 133 9.36 7.92 0.16
N LEU A 134 9.41 6.68 -0.30
CA LEU A 134 8.43 5.64 0.02
C LEU A 134 8.40 5.33 1.51
N ILE A 135 9.56 5.07 2.12
CA ILE A 135 9.66 4.79 3.56
C ILE A 135 9.10 5.97 4.36
N ALA A 136 9.43 7.20 3.99
CA ALA A 136 8.93 8.39 4.69
C ALA A 136 7.42 8.53 4.57
N ALA A 137 6.84 8.25 3.40
CA ALA A 137 5.39 8.29 3.19
C ALA A 137 4.67 7.26 4.09
N GLU A 138 5.20 6.03 4.18
CA GLU A 138 4.65 5.00 5.07
C GLU A 138 4.74 5.38 6.55
N LEU A 139 5.86 5.94 6.97
CA LEU A 139 6.05 6.35 8.36
C LEU A 139 5.17 7.55 8.73
N GLN A 140 4.95 8.47 7.80
CA GLN A 140 4.02 9.57 7.97
C GLN A 140 2.60 9.06 8.13
N SER A 141 2.14 8.18 7.24
CA SER A 141 0.82 7.56 7.33
C SER A 141 0.63 6.78 8.64
N ALA A 142 1.63 5.98 9.03
CA ALA A 142 1.60 5.24 10.30
C ALA A 142 1.55 6.17 11.53
N TYR A 143 2.20 7.34 11.47
CA TYR A 143 2.15 8.34 12.52
C TYR A 143 0.77 8.99 12.60
N GLU A 144 0.17 9.36 11.48
CA GLU A 144 -1.18 9.94 11.39
C GLU A 144 -2.24 8.96 11.92
N ALA A 145 -2.21 7.69 11.47
CA ALA A 145 -3.10 6.64 11.98
C ALA A 145 -2.99 6.43 13.49
N ARG A 146 -1.78 6.54 14.04
CA ARG A 146 -1.56 6.48 15.49
C ARG A 146 -2.18 7.67 16.22
N GLN A 147 -2.09 8.88 15.67
CA GLN A 147 -2.69 10.07 16.27
C GLN A 147 -4.22 9.96 16.28
N GLU A 148 -4.80 9.49 15.20
CA GLU A 148 -6.23 9.25 15.09
C GLU A 148 -6.70 8.21 16.12
N ALA A 149 -6.04 7.07 16.21
CA ALA A 149 -6.36 6.05 17.20
C ALA A 149 -6.26 6.56 18.64
N ALA A 150 -5.31 7.43 18.93
CA ALA A 150 -5.18 8.06 20.25
C ALA A 150 -6.32 9.06 20.52
N ALA A 151 -6.75 9.81 19.52
CA ALA A 151 -7.88 10.73 19.64
C ALA A 151 -9.20 9.99 19.87
N ASP A 152 -9.45 8.88 19.15
CA ASP A 152 -10.64 8.04 19.32
C ASP A 152 -10.68 7.38 20.71
N ALA A 153 -9.53 6.91 21.19
CA ALA A 153 -9.42 6.36 22.54
C ALA A 153 -9.72 7.42 23.63
N ALA A 154 -9.28 8.65 23.43
CA ALA A 154 -9.58 9.76 24.34
C ALA A 154 -11.07 10.15 24.32
N ALA A 155 -11.69 10.15 23.13
CA ALA A 155 -13.11 10.44 22.98
C ALA A 155 -14.02 9.36 23.60
N SER A 156 -13.59 8.10 23.60
CA SER A 156 -14.34 6.96 24.15
C SER A 156 -14.23 6.82 25.67
N ASN A 157 -13.17 7.34 26.29
CA ASN A 157 -12.91 7.20 27.74
C ASN A 157 -13.39 8.36 28.62
N GLY A 158 -14.23 9.28 28.11
CA GLY A 158 -14.89 10.39 28.87
C GLY A 158 -14.08 10.90 30.06
N ASP A 159 -13.30 11.96 29.86
CA ASP A 159 -12.80 12.93 30.85
C ASP A 159 -12.11 12.35 32.12
N ASP A 160 -11.21 11.42 31.97
CA ASP A 160 -10.15 11.19 32.95
C ASP A 160 -8.83 11.68 32.33
N GLY A 161 -8.35 12.83 32.80
CA GLY A 161 -7.17 13.57 32.27
C GLY A 161 -5.87 12.77 32.21
N GLY A 162 -5.86 11.76 31.36
CA GLY A 162 -4.69 10.98 31.00
C GLY A 162 -3.90 11.70 29.92
N TYR A 163 -2.71 12.19 30.26
CA TYR A 163 -1.70 12.67 29.36
C TYR A 163 -1.53 11.71 28.18
N PRO A 164 -1.33 12.23 26.93
CA PRO A 164 -0.96 11.38 25.82
C PRO A 164 0.25 10.54 26.26
N PRO A 165 0.31 9.25 25.93
CA PRO A 165 1.44 8.42 26.34
C PRO A 165 2.72 9.04 25.83
N SER A 166 3.45 9.63 26.77
CA SER A 166 4.80 10.15 26.58
C SER A 166 5.61 9.09 25.86
N SER A 167 6.36 9.52 24.86
CA SER A 167 7.49 8.83 24.27
C SER A 167 7.88 7.58 25.04
N ALA A 168 7.33 6.44 24.71
CA ALA A 168 7.92 5.18 25.12
C ALA A 168 9.29 5.13 24.44
N SER A 169 10.32 5.61 25.15
CA SER A 169 11.69 5.19 24.96
C SER A 169 11.71 3.70 25.27
N GLY A 170 11.09 2.91 24.40
CA GLY A 170 11.06 1.47 24.47
C GLY A 170 12.22 0.94 23.67
N SER A 171 13.03 0.15 24.30
CA SER A 171 13.95 -0.88 23.80
C SER A 171 14.57 -0.58 22.44
N ALA A 172 15.88 -0.62 22.34
CA ALA A 172 16.66 -0.45 21.11
C ALA A 172 16.02 -1.22 19.94
N THR A 173 15.11 -0.58 19.24
CA THR A 173 14.61 -1.04 17.95
C THR A 173 15.80 -0.99 17.01
N VAL A 174 16.19 -2.14 16.48
CA VAL A 174 17.18 -2.19 15.41
C VAL A 174 16.62 -1.32 14.30
N GLY A 175 17.27 -0.19 14.00
CA GLY A 175 16.86 0.72 12.94
C GLY A 175 16.79 -0.01 11.60
N LEU A 176 16.11 0.61 10.63
CA LEU A 176 16.05 0.08 9.26
C LEU A 176 17.47 -0.05 8.71
N THR A 177 17.95 -1.28 8.54
CA THR A 177 19.35 -1.52 8.16
C THR A 177 19.63 -1.13 6.71
N PRO A 178 20.88 -0.82 6.34
CA PRO A 178 21.25 -0.54 4.96
C PRO A 178 20.89 -1.66 4.00
N GLU A 179 20.95 -2.92 4.42
CA GLU A 179 20.61 -4.11 3.61
C GLU A 179 19.12 -4.14 3.31
N VAL A 180 18.27 -3.85 4.29
CA VAL A 180 16.81 -3.77 4.09
C VAL A 180 16.45 -2.59 3.18
N LYS A 181 17.08 -1.42 3.37
CA LYS A 181 16.91 -0.28 2.46
C LYS A 181 17.35 -0.61 1.03
N GLN A 182 18.44 -1.37 0.88
CA GLN A 182 18.90 -1.83 -0.44
C GLN A 182 17.86 -2.75 -1.09
N ALA A 183 17.30 -3.71 -0.34
CA ALA A 183 16.26 -4.59 -0.86
C ALA A 183 15.01 -3.82 -1.35
N ILE A 184 14.62 -2.75 -0.65
CA ILE A 184 13.55 -1.86 -1.11
C ILE A 184 13.98 -1.10 -2.38
N ALA A 185 15.22 -0.61 -2.46
CA ALA A 185 15.75 0.08 -3.65
C ALA A 185 15.81 -0.84 -4.89
N ASP A 186 16.13 -2.11 -4.67
CA ASP A 186 16.12 -3.14 -5.71
C ASP A 186 14.69 -3.40 -6.20
N GLU A 187 13.70 -3.44 -5.30
CA GLU A 187 12.27 -3.56 -5.65
C GLU A 187 11.79 -2.32 -6.42
N VAL A 188 12.15 -1.10 -5.98
CA VAL A 188 11.88 0.15 -6.73
C VAL A 188 12.43 0.05 -8.16
N SER A 189 13.68 -0.37 -8.30
CA SER A 189 14.34 -0.50 -9.61
C SER A 189 13.64 -1.53 -10.50
N ALA A 190 13.24 -2.67 -9.93
CA ALA A 190 12.52 -3.72 -10.66
C ALA A 190 11.14 -3.24 -11.13
N GLN A 191 10.42 -2.50 -10.29
CA GLN A 191 9.12 -1.94 -10.68
C GLN A 191 9.23 -0.84 -11.74
N LEU A 192 10.23 0.03 -11.66
CA LEU A 192 10.50 1.03 -12.69
C LEU A 192 10.84 0.39 -14.04
N ALA A 193 11.62 -0.68 -14.03
CA ALA A 193 11.93 -1.44 -15.25
C ALA A 193 10.67 -2.11 -15.85
N ALA A 194 9.79 -2.66 -15.01
CA ALA A 194 8.53 -3.22 -15.44
C ALA A 194 7.59 -2.17 -16.04
N GLN A 195 7.48 -0.99 -15.40
CA GLN A 195 6.69 0.13 -15.91
C GLN A 195 7.25 0.67 -17.24
N GLN A 196 8.58 0.73 -17.39
CA GLN A 196 9.21 1.06 -18.68
C GLN A 196 8.83 0.06 -19.77
N ALA A 197 8.86 -1.22 -19.47
CA ALA A 197 8.49 -2.27 -20.43
C ALA A 197 7.01 -2.12 -20.86
N GLN A 198 6.10 -1.83 -19.92
CA GLN A 198 4.70 -1.57 -20.23
C GLN A 198 4.51 -0.30 -21.06
N ALA A 199 5.15 0.81 -20.69
CA ALA A 199 5.10 2.06 -21.44
C ALA A 199 5.61 1.91 -22.89
N ASN A 200 6.62 1.06 -23.12
CA ASN A 200 7.08 0.72 -24.46
C ASN A 200 6.05 -0.08 -25.27
N GLN A 201 5.30 -0.98 -24.64
CA GLN A 201 4.25 -1.77 -25.29
C GLN A 201 3.08 -0.88 -25.70
N ASP A 202 2.59 -0.01 -24.80
CA ASP A 202 1.51 0.93 -25.07
C ASP A 202 1.88 1.92 -26.18
N SER A 203 3.13 2.42 -26.20
CA SER A 203 3.64 3.30 -27.27
C SER A 203 3.71 2.60 -28.63
N GLY A 204 3.87 1.28 -28.67
CA GLY A 204 3.92 0.46 -29.89
C GLY A 204 2.52 0.08 -30.43
N SER A 205 1.48 0.15 -29.61
CA SER A 205 0.09 -0.25 -29.94
C SER A 205 -0.74 0.86 -30.56
N GLY A 206 -0.16 2.02 -30.85
CA GLY A 206 -0.84 3.21 -31.40
C GLY A 206 -1.45 3.02 -32.80
N GLY A 207 -2.40 2.11 -32.98
CA GLY A 207 -3.02 1.82 -34.27
C GLY A 207 -4.37 1.13 -34.28
N GLN A 208 -4.98 0.82 -33.12
CA GLN A 208 -6.33 0.23 -33.15
C GLN A 208 -7.20 0.77 -32.03
N ALA A 209 -7.79 1.93 -32.27
CA ALA A 209 -8.89 2.45 -31.49
C ALA A 209 -10.09 1.50 -31.63
N SER A 210 -10.23 0.54 -30.73
CA SER A 210 -11.45 -0.25 -30.61
C SER A 210 -12.52 0.61 -29.96
N ALA A 211 -13.68 0.67 -30.61
CA ALA A 211 -14.86 1.41 -30.20
C ALA A 211 -15.26 1.12 -28.72
N PRO A 212 -15.97 2.06 -28.05
CA PRO A 212 -16.37 1.88 -26.66
C PRO A 212 -17.32 0.68 -26.53
N ALA A 213 -16.84 -0.40 -25.97
CA ALA A 213 -17.67 -1.54 -25.62
C ALA A 213 -18.45 -1.19 -24.34
N SER A 214 -19.69 -0.70 -24.55
CA SER A 214 -20.71 -0.61 -23.52
C SER A 214 -21.27 -2.00 -23.27
N SER A 215 -20.76 -2.71 -22.28
CA SER A 215 -21.47 -3.84 -21.66
C SER A 215 -20.80 -4.17 -20.33
N ALA A 216 -21.63 -4.32 -19.29
CA ALA A 216 -21.22 -4.83 -17.99
C ALA A 216 -20.42 -6.14 -18.15
N PRO A 217 -19.41 -6.40 -17.32
CA PRO A 217 -18.55 -7.55 -17.45
C PRO A 217 -19.35 -8.82 -17.23
N SER A 218 -19.65 -9.54 -18.31
CA SER A 218 -20.02 -10.95 -18.24
C SER A 218 -18.70 -11.71 -18.10
N ALA A 219 -18.39 -12.16 -16.90
CA ALA A 219 -17.16 -12.88 -16.60
C ALA A 219 -17.15 -14.24 -17.31
N ALA A 220 -16.43 -14.32 -18.42
CA ALA A 220 -15.78 -15.60 -18.73
C ALA A 220 -14.62 -15.78 -17.72
N PRO A 221 -14.39 -16.98 -17.16
CA PRO A 221 -13.23 -17.22 -16.32
C PRO A 221 -11.98 -16.94 -17.15
N ALA A 222 -11.27 -15.86 -16.80
CA ALA A 222 -9.95 -15.61 -17.35
C ALA A 222 -9.06 -16.81 -17.00
N ALA A 223 -8.13 -17.17 -17.90
CA ALA A 223 -7.11 -18.17 -17.60
C ALA A 223 -6.39 -17.76 -16.30
N ASP A 224 -5.93 -18.76 -15.53
CA ASP A 224 -5.16 -18.52 -14.31
C ASP A 224 -3.97 -17.61 -14.60
N GLU A 225 -3.95 -16.46 -13.96
CA GLU A 225 -2.90 -15.46 -14.11
C GLU A 225 -2.32 -15.11 -12.74
N VAL A 226 -1.01 -15.29 -12.60
CA VAL A 226 -0.31 -15.04 -11.33
C VAL A 226 -0.44 -13.57 -10.94
N PRO A 227 -0.93 -13.26 -9.72
CA PRO A 227 -1.04 -11.89 -9.26
C PRO A 227 0.36 -11.27 -9.03
N PRO A 228 0.52 -9.94 -9.17
CA PRO A 228 1.81 -9.26 -9.02
C PRO A 228 2.54 -9.56 -7.70
N ALA A 229 1.83 -9.77 -6.60
CA ALA A 229 2.43 -10.11 -5.31
C ALA A 229 3.10 -11.50 -5.29
N LEU A 230 2.76 -12.39 -6.22
CA LEU A 230 3.38 -13.71 -6.35
C LEU A 230 4.45 -13.78 -7.45
N ASP A 231 4.72 -12.67 -8.17
CA ASP A 231 5.81 -12.61 -9.15
C ASP A 231 7.14 -12.98 -8.47
N PRO A 232 7.88 -14.00 -8.96
CA PRO A 232 9.16 -14.42 -8.37
C PRO A 232 10.22 -13.31 -8.28
N ALA A 233 10.15 -12.30 -9.16
CA ALA A 233 11.03 -11.14 -9.13
C ALA A 233 10.71 -10.14 -8.02
N ARG A 234 9.54 -10.23 -7.39
CA ARG A 234 9.04 -9.32 -6.36
C ARG A 234 9.00 -10.01 -5.01
N ARG A 235 9.96 -9.72 -4.15
CA ARG A 235 10.09 -10.41 -2.86
C ARG A 235 10.04 -9.48 -1.65
N THR A 236 10.28 -8.19 -1.84
CA THR A 236 10.31 -7.20 -0.76
C THR A 236 8.98 -6.45 -0.71
N PHE A 237 8.34 -6.47 0.45
CA PHE A 237 7.06 -5.82 0.70
C PHE A 237 7.20 -4.88 1.89
N VAL A 238 6.66 -3.68 1.76
CA VAL A 238 6.55 -2.72 2.86
C VAL A 238 5.10 -2.76 3.34
N VAL A 239 4.93 -3.00 4.62
CA VAL A 239 3.60 -3.05 5.25
C VAL A 239 3.00 -1.66 5.22
N ASP A 240 1.80 -1.52 4.68
CA ASP A 240 1.07 -0.26 4.53
C ASP A 240 0.16 0.05 5.74
N ASN A 241 -0.42 -1.00 6.33
CA ASN A 241 -1.37 -0.91 7.44
C ASN A 241 -1.02 -1.85 8.58
N ASN A 242 -1.70 -1.70 9.73
CA ASN A 242 -1.58 -2.65 10.82
C ASN A 242 -2.10 -4.02 10.39
N LEU A 243 -1.26 -5.02 10.47
CA LEU A 243 -1.53 -6.39 10.02
C LEU A 243 -1.24 -7.39 11.14
N THR A 244 -2.16 -8.32 11.38
CA THR A 244 -1.92 -9.47 12.24
C THR A 244 -1.54 -10.67 11.38
N VAL A 245 -0.41 -11.27 11.69
CA VAL A 245 0.14 -12.46 11.01
C VAL A 245 0.42 -13.58 12.02
N VAL A 246 0.64 -14.78 11.52
CA VAL A 246 0.94 -15.94 12.37
C VAL A 246 2.41 -16.30 12.27
N ALA A 247 3.07 -16.37 13.42
CA ALA A 247 4.45 -16.81 13.57
C ALA A 247 4.52 -17.99 14.56
N ASN A 248 5.02 -19.14 14.13
CA ASN A 248 5.12 -20.34 14.99
C ASN A 248 3.81 -20.71 15.68
N GLY A 249 2.67 -20.53 15.02
CA GLY A 249 1.33 -20.81 15.56
C GLY A 249 0.80 -19.77 16.55
N GLN A 250 1.48 -18.64 16.72
CA GLN A 250 1.05 -17.50 17.53
C GLN A 250 0.84 -16.26 16.66
N GLU A 251 -0.17 -15.49 16.97
CA GLU A 251 -0.40 -14.21 16.31
C GLU A 251 0.60 -13.17 16.79
N CYS A 252 1.10 -12.36 15.86
CA CYS A 252 1.88 -11.16 16.13
C CYS A 252 1.50 -10.05 15.17
N GLY A 253 1.74 -8.79 15.54
CA GLY A 253 1.35 -7.62 14.78
C GLY A 253 2.53 -6.98 14.04
N LEU A 254 2.27 -6.64 12.78
CA LEU A 254 3.10 -5.76 11.94
C LEU A 254 2.42 -4.39 11.82
N THR A 255 3.19 -3.36 11.54
CA THR A 255 2.71 -1.98 11.43
C THR A 255 3.24 -1.30 10.18
N GLY A 256 2.53 -0.31 9.65
CA GLY A 256 2.92 0.42 8.43
C GLY A 256 4.38 0.85 8.45
N GLY A 257 5.14 0.51 7.40
CA GLY A 257 6.59 0.72 7.28
C GLY A 257 7.47 -0.44 7.80
N ASP A 258 6.90 -1.50 8.40
CA ASP A 258 7.64 -2.75 8.63
C ASP A 258 7.92 -3.42 7.27
N VAL A 259 8.95 -4.26 7.19
CA VAL A 259 9.38 -4.82 5.90
C VAL A 259 9.39 -6.34 5.96
N LEU A 260 8.82 -6.95 4.94
CA LEU A 260 8.76 -8.39 4.74
C LEU A 260 9.56 -8.81 3.51
N THR A 261 10.16 -9.99 3.56
CA THR A 261 10.72 -10.68 2.40
C THR A 261 10.00 -12.00 2.20
N ARG A 262 9.28 -12.15 1.07
CA ARG A 262 8.57 -13.38 0.71
C ARG A 262 9.56 -14.52 0.46
N LEU A 263 9.34 -15.67 1.08
CA LEU A 263 10.20 -16.85 1.00
C LEU A 263 9.67 -17.90 0.03
N THR A 264 8.35 -18.10 -0.02
CA THR A 264 7.69 -19.09 -0.89
C THR A 264 6.94 -18.41 -2.03
N ASP A 265 6.92 -19.04 -3.21
CA ASP A 265 6.25 -18.50 -4.40
C ASP A 265 4.85 -19.10 -4.59
N THR A 266 4.59 -20.24 -3.94
CA THR A 266 3.30 -20.93 -4.03
C THR A 266 2.59 -20.81 -2.69
N PRO A 267 1.34 -20.33 -2.67
CA PRO A 267 0.52 -20.32 -1.47
C PRO A 267 0.18 -21.74 -0.99
N ASP A 268 -0.10 -21.86 0.30
CA ASP A 268 -0.68 -23.06 0.90
C ASP A 268 -2.22 -23.15 0.71
N ALA A 269 -2.85 -24.11 1.39
CA ALA A 269 -4.31 -24.33 1.29
C ALA A 269 -5.15 -23.18 1.90
N ASP A 270 -4.54 -22.34 2.72
CA ASP A 270 -5.17 -21.20 3.37
C ASP A 270 -4.89 -19.87 2.64
N ASP A 271 -4.38 -19.95 1.39
CA ASP A 271 -3.93 -18.80 0.58
C ASP A 271 -2.87 -17.95 1.29
N THR A 272 -1.98 -18.58 2.06
CA THR A 272 -0.86 -17.92 2.73
C THR A 272 0.48 -18.32 2.12
N VAL A 273 1.44 -17.40 2.19
CA VAL A 273 2.85 -17.66 1.86
C VAL A 273 3.73 -17.37 3.06
N SER A 274 4.86 -18.04 3.13
CA SER A 274 5.88 -17.76 4.15
C SER A 274 6.65 -16.50 3.77
N ALA A 275 6.83 -15.60 4.75
CA ALA A 275 7.67 -14.42 4.63
C ALA A 275 8.57 -14.26 5.86
N SER A 276 9.76 -13.70 5.68
CA SER A 276 10.63 -13.27 6.78
C SER A 276 10.36 -11.82 7.12
N VAL A 277 10.26 -11.48 8.39
CA VAL A 277 10.25 -10.09 8.88
C VAL A 277 11.66 -9.54 8.73
N SER A 278 11.89 -8.68 7.74
CA SER A 278 13.21 -8.11 7.48
C SER A 278 13.51 -6.90 8.36
N ALA A 279 12.47 -6.11 8.69
CA ALA A 279 12.55 -5.05 9.69
C ALA A 279 11.18 -4.84 10.35
N SER A 280 11.18 -4.55 11.66
CA SER A 280 9.97 -4.22 12.42
C SER A 280 10.26 -3.15 13.46
N LYS A 281 9.38 -2.16 13.58
CA LYS A 281 9.46 -1.05 14.54
C LYS A 281 9.03 -1.46 15.95
N LYS A 282 8.14 -2.44 16.03
CA LYS A 282 7.68 -3.06 17.27
C LYS A 282 8.21 -4.48 17.31
N SER A 283 8.78 -4.92 18.40
CA SER A 283 9.35 -6.27 18.54
C SER A 283 8.29 -7.39 18.63
N ASP A 284 7.04 -7.13 18.27
CA ASP A 284 5.95 -8.08 18.36
C ASP A 284 6.14 -9.22 17.34
N CYS A 285 6.25 -8.86 16.05
CA CYS A 285 6.86 -9.77 15.07
C CYS A 285 8.33 -9.36 14.94
N ALA A 286 9.22 -10.09 15.57
CA ALA A 286 10.64 -9.74 15.61
C ALA A 286 11.30 -9.88 14.22
N ALA A 287 12.27 -9.02 13.92
CA ALA A 287 13.11 -9.15 12.72
C ALA A 287 13.79 -10.52 12.69
N GLY A 288 13.84 -11.16 11.51
CA GLY A 288 14.31 -12.52 11.30
C GLY A 288 13.26 -13.60 11.53
N GLN A 289 12.10 -13.29 12.08
CA GLN A 289 11.02 -14.24 12.30
C GLN A 289 10.31 -14.58 10.98
N THR A 290 9.96 -15.86 10.80
CA THR A 290 9.12 -16.30 9.68
C THR A 290 7.66 -16.22 10.08
N VAL A 291 6.86 -15.61 9.21
CA VAL A 291 5.41 -15.40 9.37
C VAL A 291 4.65 -15.96 8.19
N ALA A 292 3.42 -16.38 8.41
CA ALA A 292 2.47 -16.71 7.36
C ALA A 292 1.65 -15.45 7.04
N VAL A 293 1.65 -15.05 5.77
CA VAL A 293 0.97 -13.84 5.27
C VAL A 293 0.01 -14.23 4.16
N LYS A 294 -1.20 -13.70 4.18
CA LYS A 294 -2.17 -13.94 3.11
C LYS A 294 -1.72 -13.26 1.81
N VAL A 295 -1.99 -13.90 0.69
CA VAL A 295 -1.67 -13.34 -0.64
C VAL A 295 -2.45 -12.04 -0.88
N ASP A 296 -3.68 -11.92 -0.40
CA ASP A 296 -4.45 -10.68 -0.47
C ASP A 296 -3.73 -9.51 0.22
N ASP A 297 -3.18 -9.74 1.42
CA ASP A 297 -2.46 -8.70 2.17
C ASP A 297 -1.18 -8.29 1.43
N LEU A 298 -0.41 -9.26 0.90
CA LEU A 298 0.77 -8.94 0.08
C LEU A 298 0.40 -8.20 -1.21
N GLN A 299 -0.76 -8.53 -1.80
CA GLN A 299 -1.22 -7.82 -3.00
C GLN A 299 -1.64 -6.38 -2.69
N GLU A 300 -2.24 -6.12 -1.53
CA GLU A 300 -2.54 -4.74 -1.11
C GLU A 300 -1.27 -3.96 -0.78
N MET A 301 -0.29 -4.55 -0.10
CA MET A 301 1.04 -3.93 0.10
C MET A 301 1.71 -3.60 -1.24
N GLN A 302 1.63 -4.52 -2.22
CA GLN A 302 2.16 -4.31 -3.57
C GLN A 302 1.43 -3.17 -4.30
N ASN A 303 0.11 -3.08 -4.16
CA ASN A 303 -0.69 -2.00 -4.73
C ASN A 303 -0.28 -0.65 -4.15
N HIS A 304 -0.24 -0.57 -2.82
CA HIS A 304 0.13 0.65 -2.12
C HIS A 304 1.55 1.10 -2.48
N PHE A 305 2.49 0.16 -2.52
CA PHE A 305 3.86 0.45 -2.96
C PHE A 305 3.90 1.02 -4.38
N ALA A 306 3.14 0.43 -5.31
CA ALA A 306 3.10 0.89 -6.70
C ALA A 306 2.44 2.28 -6.85
N GLU A 307 1.40 2.56 -6.06
CA GLU A 307 0.75 3.88 -5.99
C GLU A 307 1.71 4.93 -5.44
N GLN A 308 2.38 4.64 -4.33
CA GLN A 308 3.36 5.54 -3.73
C GLN A 308 4.57 5.77 -4.63
N LEU A 309 5.01 4.73 -5.35
CA LEU A 309 6.07 4.86 -6.36
C LEU A 309 5.65 5.81 -7.49
N ASN A 310 4.40 5.69 -7.97
CA ASN A 310 3.87 6.61 -8.99
C ASN A 310 3.81 8.06 -8.49
N ASN A 311 3.40 8.27 -7.23
CA ASN A 311 3.43 9.59 -6.58
C ASN A 311 4.87 10.12 -6.45
N GLY A 312 5.80 9.26 -6.02
CA GLY A 312 7.23 9.59 -5.90
C GLY A 312 7.87 9.97 -7.24
N LEU A 313 7.50 9.30 -8.32
CA LEU A 313 7.92 9.69 -9.68
C LEU A 313 7.40 11.08 -10.04
N GLY A 314 6.18 11.42 -9.64
CA GLY A 314 5.63 12.77 -9.82
C GLY A 314 6.43 13.84 -9.08
N GLU A 315 6.82 13.56 -7.84
CA GLU A 315 7.67 14.47 -7.06
C GLU A 315 9.09 14.57 -7.64
N LEU A 316 9.65 13.46 -8.07
CA LEU A 316 10.95 13.40 -8.71
C LEU A 316 10.95 14.19 -10.03
N ALA A 317 9.88 14.09 -10.83
CA ALA A 317 9.72 14.86 -12.06
C ALA A 317 9.61 16.37 -11.82
N LYS A 318 9.04 16.80 -10.68
CA LYS A 318 9.00 18.23 -10.27
C LYS A 318 10.35 18.73 -9.77
N LYS A 319 11.12 17.90 -9.09
CA LYS A 319 12.38 18.28 -8.42
C LYS A 319 13.63 18.12 -9.29
N GLN A 320 13.56 17.38 -10.39
CA GLN A 320 14.70 17.17 -11.29
C GLN A 320 15.27 18.51 -11.78
N GLY A 321 16.60 18.64 -11.80
CA GLY A 321 17.30 19.84 -12.19
C GLY A 321 17.33 20.96 -11.13
N THR A 322 16.75 20.73 -9.93
CA THR A 322 16.81 21.67 -8.79
C THR A 322 17.66 21.11 -7.64
N ASP A 323 18.16 21.95 -6.77
CA ASP A 323 18.89 21.60 -5.54
C ASP A 323 20.02 20.59 -5.76
N GLY A 324 20.64 20.59 -6.95
CA GLY A 324 21.71 19.68 -7.33
C GLY A 324 21.23 18.31 -7.87
N MET A 325 19.92 18.08 -7.93
CA MET A 325 19.37 16.86 -8.54
C MET A 325 19.61 16.86 -10.05
N PRO A 326 20.15 15.78 -10.63
CA PRO A 326 20.37 15.68 -12.07
C PRO A 326 19.08 15.85 -12.86
N LYS A 327 19.17 16.48 -14.00
CA LYS A 327 18.03 16.66 -14.90
C LYS A 327 17.66 15.34 -15.59
N ALA A 328 16.38 15.02 -15.58
CA ALA A 328 15.85 13.88 -16.32
C ALA A 328 15.82 14.16 -17.85
N PRO A 329 15.92 13.12 -18.69
CA PRO A 329 15.92 13.30 -20.14
C PRO A 329 14.57 13.79 -20.67
N ASP A 330 13.47 13.21 -20.23
CA ASP A 330 12.10 13.54 -20.66
C ASP A 330 11.11 13.09 -19.58
N THR A 331 10.27 14.01 -19.11
CA THR A 331 9.23 13.77 -18.10
C THR A 331 7.81 13.86 -18.66
N THR A 332 7.67 13.87 -19.99
CA THR A 332 6.32 13.87 -20.61
C THR A 332 5.55 12.60 -20.24
N THR A 333 4.23 12.75 -20.17
CA THR A 333 3.33 11.65 -19.82
C THR A 333 2.37 11.36 -20.96
N THR A 334 2.00 10.10 -21.10
CA THR A 334 0.93 9.63 -21.98
C THR A 334 -0.14 8.95 -21.14
N ALA A 335 -1.42 9.23 -21.41
CA ALA A 335 -2.51 8.54 -20.72
C ALA A 335 -2.40 7.04 -20.96
N SER A 336 -2.69 6.24 -19.93
CA SER A 336 -2.80 4.79 -20.11
C SER A 336 -4.06 4.43 -20.91
N ASP A 337 -4.10 3.23 -21.47
CA ASP A 337 -5.26 2.72 -22.20
C ASP A 337 -6.50 2.58 -21.31
N VAL A 338 -6.30 2.51 -20.00
CA VAL A 338 -7.36 2.43 -18.99
C VAL A 338 -7.17 3.54 -17.94
N PRO A 339 -7.45 4.82 -18.28
CA PRO A 339 -7.33 5.90 -17.32
C PRO A 339 -8.40 5.78 -16.23
N PRO A 340 -8.14 6.28 -15.00
CA PRO A 340 -9.12 6.24 -13.92
C PRO A 340 -10.36 7.06 -14.27
N PRO A 341 -11.57 6.56 -13.91
CA PRO A 341 -12.78 7.34 -13.97
C PRO A 341 -12.77 8.46 -12.92
N PRO A 342 -13.69 9.43 -13.01
CA PRO A 342 -13.94 10.34 -11.90
C PRO A 342 -14.21 9.56 -10.60
N PRO A 343 -13.78 10.04 -9.44
CA PRO A 343 -14.06 9.41 -8.16
C PRO A 343 -15.56 9.23 -7.90
N ASP A 344 -15.95 8.11 -7.29
CA ASP A 344 -17.32 7.87 -6.83
C ASP A 344 -17.60 8.75 -5.60
N THR A 345 -18.35 9.83 -5.77
CA THR A 345 -18.70 10.76 -4.69
C THR A 345 -19.65 10.16 -3.66
N THR A 346 -20.17 8.95 -3.86
CA THR A 346 -20.96 8.21 -2.88
C THR A 346 -20.11 7.30 -1.98
N ALA A 347 -18.81 7.22 -2.23
CA ALA A 347 -17.90 6.32 -1.53
C ALA A 347 -17.88 6.57 -0.02
N GLU A 348 -17.80 7.82 0.42
CA GLU A 348 -17.83 8.19 1.84
C GLU A 348 -19.07 7.61 2.54
N LYS A 349 -20.24 7.89 1.98
CA LYS A 349 -21.50 7.37 2.55
C LYS A 349 -21.52 5.84 2.57
N THR A 350 -21.05 5.20 1.51
CA THR A 350 -21.01 3.74 1.41
C THR A 350 -20.08 3.14 2.48
N LEU A 351 -18.93 3.76 2.74
CA LEU A 351 -18.00 3.38 3.79
C LEU A 351 -18.63 3.55 5.18
N GLN A 352 -19.29 4.68 5.44
CA GLN A 352 -20.00 4.94 6.71
C GLN A 352 -21.14 3.94 6.92
N ASP A 353 -21.96 3.66 5.91
CA ASP A 353 -23.06 2.70 6.01
C ASP A 353 -22.54 1.28 6.34
N GLN A 354 -21.41 0.89 5.76
CA GLN A 354 -20.78 -0.40 6.06
C GLN A 354 -20.20 -0.44 7.49
N GLN A 355 -19.58 0.65 7.94
CA GLN A 355 -19.04 0.75 9.29
C GLN A 355 -20.15 0.59 10.32
N GLN A 356 -21.25 1.32 10.15
CA GLN A 356 -22.42 1.21 11.03
C GLN A 356 -23.02 -0.19 11.05
N ALA A 357 -23.11 -0.85 9.89
CA ALA A 357 -23.59 -2.23 9.81
C ALA A 357 -22.67 -3.21 10.53
N ALA A 358 -21.35 -2.99 10.48
CA ALA A 358 -20.36 -3.79 11.19
C ALA A 358 -20.47 -3.60 12.71
N ASP A 359 -20.63 -2.36 13.19
CA ASP A 359 -20.81 -2.03 14.61
C ASP A 359 -22.07 -2.69 15.18
N GLN A 360 -23.17 -2.65 14.43
CA GLN A 360 -24.41 -3.32 14.80
C GLN A 360 -24.25 -4.85 14.87
N ALA A 361 -23.54 -5.44 13.91
CA ALA A 361 -23.30 -6.88 13.91
C ALA A 361 -22.45 -7.32 15.10
N GLU A 362 -21.41 -6.57 15.45
CA GLU A 362 -20.58 -6.84 16.62
C GLU A 362 -21.37 -6.66 17.94
N ALA A 363 -22.18 -5.62 18.04
CA ALA A 363 -23.02 -5.38 19.22
C ALA A 363 -24.01 -6.54 19.42
N GLN A 364 -24.65 -7.02 18.35
CA GLN A 364 -25.55 -8.18 18.41
C GLN A 364 -24.81 -9.46 18.81
N ALA A 365 -23.61 -9.71 18.25
CA ALA A 365 -22.80 -10.87 18.62
C ALA A 365 -22.42 -10.85 20.12
N LYS A 366 -22.01 -9.69 20.64
CA LYS A 366 -21.71 -9.51 22.08
C LYS A 366 -22.94 -9.76 22.97
N GLN A 367 -24.12 -9.27 22.57
CA GLN A 367 -25.38 -9.50 23.32
C GLN A 367 -25.77 -11.00 23.33
N GLN A 368 -25.63 -11.69 22.21
CA GLN A 368 -25.90 -13.14 22.11
C GLN A 368 -24.93 -13.94 22.97
N ALA A 369 -23.65 -13.59 22.97
CA ALA A 369 -22.63 -14.26 23.80
C ALA A 369 -22.93 -14.04 25.31
N ALA A 370 -23.34 -12.83 25.72
CA ALA A 370 -23.71 -12.54 27.11
C ALA A 370 -25.00 -13.24 27.55
N GLY A 371 -25.97 -13.44 26.63
CA GLY A 371 -27.22 -14.12 26.91
C GLY A 371 -27.09 -15.66 27.00
N SER A 372 -26.08 -16.26 26.36
CA SER A 372 -25.85 -17.72 26.37
C SER A 372 -25.01 -18.21 27.58
N GLY A 373 -24.37 -17.29 28.31
CA GLY A 373 -23.56 -17.61 29.50
C GLY A 373 -24.35 -17.69 30.83
N GLY A 374 -25.67 -17.57 30.79
CA GLY A 374 -26.54 -17.46 31.98
C GLY A 374 -27.48 -18.65 32.24
N GLN A 375 -27.19 -19.86 31.69
CA GLN A 375 -27.94 -21.10 32.03
C GLN A 375 -27.05 -22.12 32.73
#